data_a777a4ee3dd39237cc1aedfb7c6afc60
#
_entry.id   a777a4ee3dd39237cc1aedfb7c6afc60
#
_cell.length_a   1.000
_cell.length_b   1.000
_cell.length_c   1.000
_cell.angle_alpha   90.00
_cell.angle_beta   90.00
_cell.angle_gamma   90.00
#
_symmetry.space_group_name_H-M   'P 1'
#
loop_
_entity.id
_entity.type
_entity.pdbx_description
1 polymer ?
#
loop_
_entity_poly.entity_id
_entity_poly.type
_entity_poly.pdbx_seq_one_letter_code
_entity_poly.pdbx_strand_id
1 'polypeptide(L)'
;MDREHIGSASPARLRVEVRDVPGGALLTPVGELDHHTADLLRTPLDDALDAGRARLVVDCTGLEFCDSTGLNVLLGARLRADAAGGGVHLVGMRPAVARVFHITGADAVFTVHETLATALPD
;
A
#
# COMPACT_ATOMS: atom_id res chain seq x y z
N MET A 1 0.31 -31.94 1.41
CA MET A 1 0.81 -31.52 1.31
C MET A 1 0.78 -30.83 1.11
N ASP A 2 0.39 -30.94 1.44
CA ASP A 2 0.70 -30.26 1.36
C ASP A 2 0.40 -29.57 1.41
N ARG A 3 0.00 -29.79 1.78
CA ARG A 3 0.11 -29.14 1.96
C ARG A 3 -0.24 -28.38 2.09
N GLU A 4 -0.62 -28.59 2.46
CA GLU A 4 -0.50 -27.94 2.62
C GLU A 4 -0.62 -27.21 2.79
N HIS A 5 -0.89 -27.40 3.20
CA HIS A 5 -0.49 -26.71 3.36
C HIS A 5 -0.46 -26.12 3.54
N ILE A 6 -0.72 -26.39 3.95
CA ILE A 6 -0.35 -25.87 4.11
C ILE A 6 -0.16 -25.16 4.08
N GLY A 7 -0.19 -25.18 4.27
CA GLY A 7 0.42 -24.50 4.35
C GLY A 7 0.48 -23.74 4.32
N SER A 8 0.44 -23.94 4.56
CA SER A 8 0.66 -23.21 4.51
C SER A 8 0.68 -22.59 4.36
N ALA A 9 1.02 -23.25 4.41
CA ALA A 9 1.05 -22.58 4.16
C ALA A 9 0.45 -21.75 4.11
N SER A 10 0.89 -22.11 4.51
CA SER A 10 -0.05 -21.07 4.69
C SER A 10 -0.04 -20.08 3.54
N PRO A 11 -1.16 -19.84 2.93
CA PRO A 11 -1.20 -18.80 1.93
C PRO A 11 -0.69 -17.50 2.53
N ALA A 12 0.00 -16.70 1.76
CA ALA A 12 0.41 -15.40 2.18
C ALA A 12 -0.81 -14.65 2.68
N ARG A 13 -0.72 -14.06 3.89
CA ARG A 13 -1.81 -13.25 4.41
C ARG A 13 -1.93 -11.93 3.70
N LEU A 14 -0.94 -11.58 2.89
CA LEU A 14 -0.95 -10.41 2.02
C LEU A 14 -0.46 -10.80 0.63
N ARG A 15 -1.16 -10.32 -0.38
CA ARG A 15 -0.75 -10.40 -1.78
C ARG A 15 -0.72 -8.99 -2.32
N VAL A 16 0.32 -8.64 -3.08
CA VAL A 16 0.44 -7.30 -3.66
C VAL A 16 0.60 -7.43 -5.17
N GLU A 17 -0.32 -6.84 -5.91
CA GLU A 17 -0.22 -6.73 -7.36
C GLU A 17 0.34 -5.35 -7.68
N VAL A 18 1.17 -5.28 -8.71
CA VAL A 18 1.81 -4.03 -9.12
C VAL A 18 1.57 -3.83 -10.60
N ARG A 19 1.17 -2.62 -10.97
CA ARG A 19 0.96 -2.25 -12.36
C ARG A 19 1.53 -0.88 -12.62
N ASP A 20 2.20 -0.72 -13.76
CA ASP A 20 2.73 0.58 -14.14
C ASP A 20 1.60 1.49 -14.60
N VAL A 21 1.69 2.76 -14.21
CA VAL A 21 0.81 3.82 -14.69
C VAL A 21 1.70 4.98 -15.12
N PRO A 22 1.18 5.94 -15.90
CA PRO A 22 2.01 7.07 -16.34
C PRO A 22 2.64 7.80 -15.16
N GLY A 23 3.98 7.83 -15.12
CA GLY A 23 4.74 8.50 -14.07
C GLY A 23 4.78 7.79 -12.75
N GLY A 24 4.20 6.60 -12.63
CA GLY A 24 4.09 5.97 -11.33
C GLY A 24 3.75 4.49 -11.37
N ALA A 25 3.20 4.01 -10.27
CA ALA A 25 2.80 2.62 -10.11
C ALA A 25 1.50 2.55 -9.32
N LEU A 26 0.67 1.58 -9.67
CA LEU A 26 -0.53 1.20 -8.92
C LEU A 26 -0.22 -0.09 -8.18
N LEU A 27 -0.32 -0.05 -6.86
CA LEU A 27 -0.11 -1.21 -6.01
C LEU A 27 -1.43 -1.59 -5.36
N THR A 28 -1.75 -2.87 -5.41
CA THR A 28 -3.03 -3.37 -4.90
C THR A 28 -2.76 -4.45 -3.86
N PRO A 29 -2.61 -4.06 -2.59
CA PRO A 29 -2.47 -5.04 -1.52
C PRO A 29 -3.83 -5.65 -1.18
N VAL A 30 -3.86 -6.97 -1.02
CA VAL A 30 -5.07 -7.70 -0.66
C VAL A 30 -4.73 -8.59 0.53
N GLY A 31 -5.45 -8.41 1.62
CA GLY A 31 -5.28 -9.19 2.84
C GLY A 31 -4.89 -8.33 4.04
N GLU A 32 -3.94 -8.80 4.82
CA GLU A 32 -3.54 -8.19 6.08
C GLU A 32 -2.12 -7.63 5.98
N LEU A 33 -1.98 -6.37 6.29
CA LEU A 33 -0.68 -5.69 6.30
C LEU A 33 -0.24 -5.50 7.76
N ASP A 34 0.71 -6.32 8.18
CA ASP A 34 1.20 -6.32 9.55
C ASP A 34 2.74 -6.50 9.56
N HIS A 35 3.31 -6.70 10.75
CA HIS A 35 4.76 -6.82 10.86
C HIS A 35 5.33 -8.08 10.18
N HIS A 36 4.50 -9.11 9.93
CA HIS A 36 4.94 -10.30 9.20
C HIS A 36 4.90 -10.11 7.69
N THR A 37 4.02 -9.25 7.20
CA THR A 37 3.77 -9.08 5.76
C THR A 37 4.28 -7.75 5.22
N ALA A 38 4.75 -6.86 6.09
CA ALA A 38 5.12 -5.49 5.70
C ALA A 38 6.10 -5.44 4.53
N ASP A 39 7.08 -6.33 4.47
CA ASP A 39 8.07 -6.33 3.41
C ASP A 39 7.48 -6.68 2.04
N LEU A 40 6.36 -7.41 2.01
CA LEU A 40 5.69 -7.73 0.76
C LEU A 40 5.14 -6.46 0.08
N LEU A 41 4.86 -5.42 0.84
CA LEU A 41 4.47 -4.13 0.28
C LEU A 41 5.67 -3.19 0.16
N ARG A 42 6.59 -3.21 1.12
CA ARG A 42 7.78 -2.35 1.11
C ARG A 42 8.61 -2.56 -0.15
N THR A 43 8.88 -3.81 -0.51
CA THR A 43 9.74 -4.13 -1.64
C THR A 43 9.21 -3.55 -2.95
N PRO A 44 7.95 -3.77 -3.37
CA PRO A 44 7.47 -3.17 -4.60
C PRO A 44 7.37 -1.64 -4.54
N LEU A 45 7.12 -1.05 -3.35
CA LEU A 45 7.16 0.40 -3.22
C LEU A 45 8.58 0.93 -3.46
N ASP A 46 9.58 0.30 -2.84
CA ASP A 46 10.97 0.69 -3.02
C ASP A 46 11.42 0.50 -4.47
N ASP A 47 11.03 -0.61 -5.10
CA ASP A 47 11.37 -0.87 -6.49
C ASP A 47 10.80 0.22 -7.41
N ALA A 48 9.58 0.64 -7.19
CA ALA A 48 8.95 1.69 -7.99
C ALA A 48 9.70 3.02 -7.80
N LEU A 49 10.02 3.37 -6.57
CA LEU A 49 10.76 4.60 -6.27
C LEU A 49 12.17 4.57 -6.85
N ASP A 50 12.85 3.43 -6.76
CA ASP A 50 14.19 3.26 -7.32
C ASP A 50 14.16 3.40 -8.85
N ALA A 51 13.05 3.04 -9.48
CA ALA A 51 12.86 3.17 -10.92
C ALA A 51 12.40 4.57 -11.34
N GLY A 52 12.30 5.51 -10.40
CA GLY A 52 11.88 6.89 -10.67
C GLY A 52 10.37 7.05 -10.77
N ARG A 53 9.59 6.07 -10.32
CA ARG A 53 8.14 6.12 -10.37
C ARG A 53 7.62 6.69 -9.07
N ALA A 54 7.62 8.02 -8.96
CA ALA A 54 7.36 8.69 -7.70
C ALA A 54 5.87 8.91 -7.41
N ARG A 55 4.99 8.74 -8.39
CA ARG A 55 3.55 8.83 -8.16
C ARG A 55 3.03 7.43 -7.83
N LEU A 56 2.81 7.18 -6.55
CA LEU A 56 2.40 5.87 -6.07
C LEU A 56 0.92 5.91 -5.69
N VAL A 57 0.15 5.02 -6.29
CA VAL A 57 -1.27 4.86 -5.97
C VAL A 57 -1.44 3.49 -5.31
N VAL A 58 -1.99 3.47 -4.11
CA VAL A 58 -2.22 2.23 -3.36
C VAL A 58 -3.71 2.03 -3.23
N ASP A 59 -4.21 1.01 -3.92
CA ASP A 59 -5.63 0.64 -3.86
C ASP A 59 -5.84 -0.23 -2.62
N CYS A 60 -6.47 0.35 -1.62
CA CYS A 60 -6.67 -0.28 -0.31
C CYS A 60 -8.00 -1.01 -0.20
N THR A 61 -8.77 -1.13 -1.27
CA THR A 61 -10.10 -1.74 -1.20
C THR A 61 -10.07 -3.20 -0.75
N GLY A 62 -8.98 -3.92 -1.04
CA GLY A 62 -8.78 -5.29 -0.59
C GLY A 62 -7.98 -5.43 0.69
N LEU A 63 -7.57 -4.32 1.30
CA LEU A 63 -6.78 -4.34 2.52
C LEU A 63 -7.71 -4.43 3.72
N GLU A 64 -7.61 -5.53 4.46
CA GLU A 64 -8.54 -5.84 5.55
C GLU A 64 -8.04 -5.39 6.90
N PHE A 65 -6.73 -5.23 7.03
CA PHE A 65 -6.07 -4.90 8.29
C PHE A 65 -4.77 -4.17 8.02
N CYS A 66 -4.43 -3.21 8.88
CA CYS A 66 -3.15 -2.51 8.83
C CYS A 66 -2.74 -2.15 10.26
N ASP A 67 -1.57 -2.60 10.67
CA ASP A 67 -1.01 -2.22 11.98
C ASP A 67 -0.01 -1.06 11.81
N SER A 68 0.66 -0.69 12.92
CA SER A 68 1.61 0.42 12.91
C SER A 68 2.82 0.14 12.02
N THR A 69 3.24 -1.12 11.89
CA THR A 69 4.36 -1.48 11.02
C THR A 69 3.98 -1.22 9.56
N GLY A 70 2.77 -1.65 9.16
CA GLY A 70 2.27 -1.39 7.81
C GLY A 70 2.11 0.10 7.54
N LEU A 71 1.58 0.83 8.51
CA LEU A 71 1.47 2.28 8.40
C LEU A 71 2.83 2.92 8.19
N ASN A 72 3.86 2.49 8.92
CA ASN A 72 5.20 3.03 8.78
C ASN A 72 5.81 2.75 7.41
N VAL A 73 5.51 1.61 6.80
CA VAL A 73 5.93 1.31 5.42
C VAL A 73 5.39 2.39 4.47
N LEU A 74 4.10 2.70 4.60
CA LEU A 74 3.46 3.70 3.75
C LEU A 74 4.00 5.11 4.03
N LEU A 75 4.24 5.45 5.30
CA LEU A 75 4.82 6.74 5.66
C LEU A 75 6.24 6.90 5.09
N GLY A 76 7.06 5.84 5.15
CA GLY A 76 8.39 5.87 4.57
C GLY A 76 8.36 6.07 3.06
N ALA A 77 7.46 5.38 2.38
CA ALA A 77 7.29 5.54 0.93
C ALA A 77 6.84 6.96 0.60
N ARG A 78 5.94 7.53 1.40
CA ARG A 78 5.48 8.91 1.20
C ARG A 78 6.63 9.90 1.27
N LEU A 79 7.49 9.77 2.26
CA LEU A 79 8.63 10.68 2.40
C LEU A 79 9.54 10.62 1.17
N ARG A 80 9.83 9.43 0.67
CA ARG A 80 10.67 9.27 -0.53
C ARG A 80 9.96 9.79 -1.77
N ALA A 81 8.67 9.51 -1.91
CA ALA A 81 7.90 9.94 -3.07
C ALA A 81 7.79 11.46 -3.12
N ASP A 82 7.50 12.09 -1.98
CA ASP A 82 7.42 13.54 -1.88
C ASP A 82 8.76 14.20 -2.24
N ALA A 83 9.87 13.64 -1.75
CA ALA A 83 11.21 14.14 -2.04
C ALA A 83 11.55 14.04 -3.52
N ALA A 84 10.94 13.10 -4.23
CA ALA A 84 11.16 12.90 -5.66
C ALA A 84 10.13 13.65 -6.53
N GLY A 85 9.31 14.51 -5.92
CA GLY A 85 8.33 15.30 -6.65
C GLY A 85 7.02 14.59 -6.94
N GLY A 86 6.80 13.43 -6.33
CA GLY A 86 5.57 12.65 -6.51
C GLY A 86 4.69 12.68 -5.27
N GLY A 87 4.21 11.52 -4.86
CA GLY A 87 3.37 11.40 -3.68
C GLY A 87 2.78 10.02 -3.57
N VAL A 88 2.16 9.73 -2.42
CA VAL A 88 1.43 8.49 -2.20
C VAL A 88 -0.05 8.81 -2.07
N HIS A 89 -0.83 8.19 -2.92
CA HIS A 89 -2.29 8.34 -2.97
C HIS A 89 -2.94 7.04 -2.51
N LEU A 90 -3.78 7.13 -1.50
CA LEU A 90 -4.48 5.97 -0.93
C LEU A 90 -5.93 5.97 -1.40
N VAL A 91 -6.43 4.80 -1.80
CA VAL A 91 -7.76 4.70 -2.40
C VAL A 91 -8.59 3.67 -1.65
N GLY A 92 -9.81 4.05 -1.31
CA GLY A 92 -10.83 3.10 -0.91
C GLY A 92 -10.58 2.35 0.38
N MET A 93 -9.94 3.00 1.37
CA MET A 93 -9.68 2.35 2.65
C MET A 93 -10.98 1.89 3.30
N ARG A 94 -10.97 0.64 3.75
CA ARG A 94 -12.09 0.11 4.54
C ARG A 94 -12.14 0.82 5.90
N PRO A 95 -13.31 0.87 6.55
CA PRO A 95 -13.44 1.60 7.83
C PRO A 95 -12.41 1.19 8.88
N ALA A 96 -12.09 -0.10 9.03
CA ALA A 96 -11.13 -0.56 10.02
C ALA A 96 -9.72 -0.03 9.75
N VAL A 97 -9.32 0.05 8.48
CA VAL A 97 -8.03 0.58 8.08
C VAL A 97 -8.01 2.10 8.20
N ALA A 98 -9.05 2.76 7.70
CA ALA A 98 -9.18 4.21 7.79
C ALA A 98 -9.11 4.70 9.23
N ARG A 99 -9.65 3.91 10.16
CA ARG A 99 -9.65 4.24 11.58
C ARG A 99 -8.22 4.31 12.14
N VAL A 100 -7.35 3.37 11.75
CA VAL A 100 -5.95 3.39 12.18
C VAL A 100 -5.27 4.67 11.69
N PHE A 101 -5.51 5.05 10.45
CA PHE A 101 -4.94 6.28 9.88
C PHE A 101 -5.49 7.51 10.58
N HIS A 102 -6.78 7.52 10.91
CA HIS A 102 -7.40 8.65 11.58
C HIS A 102 -6.88 8.82 13.00
N ILE A 103 -6.84 7.73 13.77
CA ILE A 103 -6.40 7.76 15.18
C ILE A 103 -4.96 8.23 15.29
N THR A 104 -4.10 7.83 14.35
CA THR A 104 -2.68 8.20 14.36
C THR A 104 -2.42 9.56 13.71
N GLY A 105 -3.42 10.18 13.09
CA GLY A 105 -3.25 11.43 12.35
C GLY A 105 -2.64 11.25 10.97
N ALA A 106 -2.39 10.02 10.56
CA ALA A 106 -1.73 9.74 9.28
C ALA A 106 -2.59 10.15 8.08
N ASP A 107 -3.93 10.12 8.23
CA ASP A 107 -4.83 10.53 7.15
C ASP A 107 -4.64 11.98 6.73
N ALA A 108 -4.05 12.81 7.60
CA ALA A 108 -3.79 14.21 7.29
C ALA A 108 -2.54 14.40 6.40
N VAL A 109 -1.68 13.39 6.31
CA VAL A 109 -0.42 13.51 5.54
C VAL A 109 -0.44 12.77 4.21
N PHE A 110 -1.44 11.90 3.99
CA PHE A 110 -1.62 11.24 2.69
C PHE A 110 -2.69 11.94 1.88
N THR A 111 -2.60 11.81 0.55
CA THR A 111 -3.72 12.16 -0.33
C THR A 111 -4.65 10.94 -0.38
N VAL A 112 -5.86 11.10 0.15
CA VAL A 112 -6.83 10.01 0.26
C VAL A 112 -7.96 10.24 -0.74
N HIS A 113 -8.28 9.19 -1.48
CA HIS A 113 -9.32 9.22 -2.50
C HIS A 113 -10.37 8.16 -2.20
N GLU A 114 -11.62 8.43 -2.57
CA GLU A 114 -12.67 7.42 -2.44
C GLU A 114 -12.67 6.44 -3.60
N THR A 115 -12.24 6.88 -4.78
CA THR A 115 -12.25 6.05 -5.98
C THR A 115 -10.90 6.05 -6.66
N LEU A 116 -10.62 4.96 -7.37
CA LEU A 116 -9.40 4.82 -8.15
C LEU A 116 -9.34 5.87 -9.27
N ALA A 117 -10.48 6.20 -9.85
CA ALA A 117 -10.52 7.16 -10.96
C ALA A 117 -9.96 8.54 -10.59
N THR A 118 -10.17 8.98 -9.33
CA THR A 118 -9.66 10.28 -8.89
C THR A 118 -8.18 10.24 -8.54
N ALA A 119 -7.63 9.06 -8.24
CA ALA A 119 -6.24 8.91 -7.84
C ALA A 119 -5.31 8.70 -9.02
N LEU A 120 -5.79 8.09 -10.10
CA LEU A 120 -4.96 7.79 -11.26
C LEU A 120 -4.77 9.03 -12.13
N PRO A 121 -3.59 9.17 -12.74
CA PRO A 121 -3.38 10.24 -13.72
C PRO A 121 -4.23 10.01 -14.96
N ASP A 122 -4.55 11.05 -15.63
CA ASP A 122 -5.33 11.01 -16.89
C ASP A 122 -4.57 10.33 -18.01
#